data_547d642875921b5270af083a8be63a0f
#
_entry.id   547d642875921b5270af083a8be63a0f
#
_cell.length_a   1.000
_cell.length_b   1.000
_cell.length_c   1.000
_cell.angle_alpha   90.00
_cell.angle_beta   90.00
_cell.angle_gamma   90.00
#
_symmetry.space_group_name_H-M   'P 1'
#
loop_
_entity.id
_entity.type
_entity.pdbx_description
1 polymer ?
#
loop_
_entity_poly.entity_id
_entity_poly.type
_entity_poly.pdbx_seq_one_letter_code
_entity_poly.pdbx_strand_id
1 'polypeptide(L)'
;MLLYNELQFFCRIPLLVALIVFYLFTGLAYADLKQLTEDDISQTPDGTWWIHVNRQKTGSRSAIRLLDIPMRIMEKYRDERQDGKIFNLYSRTYLIKLTRQLGKEYGFCLTFHKARHNFGTHITLSMGVPIETVSRMMGHKSVTTTQIYAQVTDRKVDEDMKRLRMQASSAEITLIDESMDKAMEKRRKYNFRNKTGNGL
;
A
#
# COMPACT_ATOMS: atom_id res chain seq x y z
N MET A 1 0.17 8.58 43.34
CA MET A 1 0.90 9.01 42.11
C MET A 1 1.00 7.91 41.06
N LEU A 2 1.29 6.66 41.38
CA LEU A 2 1.33 5.52 40.46
C LEU A 2 -0.03 5.24 39.77
N LEU A 3 -1.11 5.13 40.56
CA LEU A 3 -2.49 4.90 40.05
C LEU A 3 -2.99 5.98 39.07
N TYR A 4 -2.63 7.24 39.29
CA TYR A 4 -3.01 8.33 38.38
C TYR A 4 -2.30 8.21 37.02
N ASN A 5 -1.03 7.82 37.00
CA ASN A 5 -0.26 7.60 35.78
C ASN A 5 -0.77 6.37 35.01
N GLU A 6 -1.17 5.32 35.69
CA GLU A 6 -1.77 4.13 35.07
C GLU A 6 -3.13 4.45 34.47
N LEU A 7 -4.02 5.12 35.19
CA LEU A 7 -5.32 5.55 34.66
C LEU A 7 -5.18 6.46 33.42
N GLN A 8 -4.26 7.42 33.45
CA GLN A 8 -3.98 8.25 32.29
C GLN A 8 -3.40 7.44 31.12
N PHE A 9 -2.61 6.40 31.39
CA PHE A 9 -2.12 5.52 30.34
C PHE A 9 -3.27 4.75 29.69
N PHE A 10 -4.14 4.12 30.46
CA PHE A 10 -5.31 3.38 29.96
C PHE A 10 -6.28 4.24 29.14
N CYS A 11 -6.54 5.48 29.54
CA CYS A 11 -7.38 6.41 28.79
C CYS A 11 -6.79 6.80 27.40
N ARG A 12 -5.47 6.68 27.23
CA ARG A 12 -4.76 7.09 26.01
C ARG A 12 -4.45 5.93 25.04
N ILE A 13 -4.54 4.69 25.52
CA ILE A 13 -4.34 3.49 24.70
C ILE A 13 -5.25 3.46 23.47
N PRO A 14 -6.57 3.76 23.55
CA PRO A 14 -7.45 3.68 22.39
C PRO A 14 -6.99 4.60 21.24
N LEU A 15 -6.64 5.84 21.53
CA LEU A 15 -6.11 6.77 20.52
C LEU A 15 -4.75 6.29 19.98
N LEU A 16 -3.86 5.82 20.85
CA LEU A 16 -2.56 5.30 20.42
C LEU A 16 -2.69 4.12 19.47
N VAL A 17 -3.56 3.15 19.79
CA VAL A 17 -3.84 1.99 18.93
C VAL A 17 -4.46 2.45 17.62
N ALA A 18 -5.44 3.35 17.66
CA ALA A 18 -6.07 3.91 16.46
C ALA A 18 -5.03 4.59 15.55
N LEU A 19 -4.10 5.38 16.12
CA LEU A 19 -3.01 6.01 15.37
C LEU A 19 -2.09 4.98 14.74
N ILE A 20 -1.70 3.92 15.45
CA ILE A 20 -0.85 2.85 14.90
C ILE A 20 -1.55 2.16 13.74
N VAL A 21 -2.84 1.84 13.88
CA VAL A 21 -3.64 1.26 12.80
C VAL A 21 -3.75 2.23 11.62
N PHE A 22 -3.97 3.52 11.88
CA PHE A 22 -3.98 4.54 10.82
C PHE A 22 -2.66 4.58 10.05
N TYR A 23 -1.51 4.50 10.75
CA TYR A 23 -0.19 4.40 10.11
C TYR A 23 -0.03 3.12 9.28
N LEU A 24 -0.55 1.99 9.77
CA LEU A 24 -0.51 0.71 9.05
C LEU A 24 -1.24 0.77 7.71
N PHE A 25 -2.31 1.57 7.60
CA PHE A 25 -3.14 1.65 6.41
C PHE A 25 -2.89 2.88 5.53
N THR A 26 -2.13 3.86 5.99
CA THR A 26 -1.82 5.07 5.21
C THR A 26 -0.34 5.20 4.88
N GLY A 27 0.53 4.61 5.69
CA GLY A 27 1.97 4.75 5.55
C GLY A 27 2.49 6.18 5.69
N LEU A 28 1.70 7.13 6.22
CA LEU A 28 2.12 8.51 6.45
C LEU A 28 3.33 8.58 7.40
N ALA A 29 4.17 9.59 7.28
CA ALA A 29 5.19 9.85 8.28
C ALA A 29 4.59 10.65 9.45
N TYR A 30 5.20 10.57 10.64
CA TYR A 30 4.72 11.28 11.82
C TYR A 30 4.58 12.80 11.59
N ALA A 31 5.58 13.41 10.92
CA ALA A 31 5.56 14.84 10.65
C ALA A 31 4.37 15.25 9.76
N ASP A 32 4.06 14.41 8.76
CA ASP A 32 2.98 14.65 7.82
C ASP A 32 1.63 14.45 8.53
N LEU A 33 1.47 13.37 9.33
CA LEU A 33 0.25 13.16 10.11
C LEU A 33 -0.01 14.25 11.14
N LYS A 34 1.03 14.80 11.78
CA LYS A 34 0.90 15.89 12.74
C LYS A 34 0.35 17.17 12.13
N GLN A 35 0.59 17.39 10.84
CA GLN A 35 0.13 18.57 10.11
C GLN A 35 -1.14 18.30 9.28
N LEU A 36 -1.61 17.06 9.25
CA LEU A 36 -2.76 16.66 8.45
C LEU A 36 -4.01 17.41 8.86
N THR A 37 -4.61 18.12 7.91
CA THR A 37 -5.83 18.94 8.07
C THR A 37 -6.96 18.39 7.21
N GLU A 38 -8.15 18.97 7.35
CA GLU A 38 -9.29 18.64 6.48
C GLU A 38 -9.05 19.03 5.03
N ASP A 39 -8.28 20.10 4.77
CA ASP A 39 -7.92 20.56 3.42
C ASP A 39 -7.05 19.55 2.66
N ASP A 40 -6.34 18.69 3.38
CA ASP A 40 -5.55 17.61 2.78
C ASP A 40 -6.39 16.41 2.35
N ILE A 41 -7.69 16.44 2.66
CA ILE A 41 -8.62 15.32 2.41
C ILE A 41 -9.61 15.75 1.34
N SER A 42 -9.74 14.93 0.31
CA SER A 42 -10.68 15.19 -0.79
C SER A 42 -11.49 13.95 -1.13
N GLN A 43 -12.69 14.15 -1.64
CA GLN A 43 -13.52 13.08 -2.18
C GLN A 43 -13.63 13.25 -3.68
N THR A 44 -13.39 12.17 -4.41
CA THR A 44 -13.60 12.12 -5.86
C THR A 44 -15.09 11.89 -6.18
N PRO A 45 -15.57 12.21 -7.42
CA PRO A 45 -16.98 12.07 -7.79
C PRO A 45 -17.56 10.65 -7.62
N ASP A 46 -16.71 9.63 -7.64
CA ASP A 46 -17.06 8.22 -7.39
C ASP A 46 -17.20 7.88 -5.90
N GLY A 47 -17.08 8.87 -5.01
CA GLY A 47 -17.18 8.70 -3.56
C GLY A 47 -15.89 8.24 -2.88
N THR A 48 -14.80 8.08 -3.60
CA THR A 48 -13.51 7.65 -3.03
C THR A 48 -12.81 8.78 -2.29
N TRP A 49 -12.31 8.51 -1.11
CA TRP A 49 -11.58 9.47 -0.28
C TRP A 49 -10.06 9.35 -0.46
N TRP A 50 -9.39 10.49 -0.49
CA TRP A 50 -7.97 10.63 -0.69
C TRP A 50 -7.33 11.56 0.32
N ILE A 51 -6.07 11.25 0.71
CA ILE A 51 -5.18 12.17 1.41
C ILE A 51 -4.14 12.67 0.39
N HIS A 52 -3.98 13.98 0.29
CA HIS A 52 -2.97 14.63 -0.52
C HIS A 52 -2.09 15.50 0.36
N VAL A 53 -0.85 15.08 0.59
CA VAL A 53 0.10 15.85 1.41
C VAL A 53 1.43 16.06 0.68
N ASN A 54 2.05 17.19 0.91
CA ASN A 54 3.43 17.42 0.56
C ASN A 54 4.31 17.05 1.76
N ARG A 55 5.19 16.06 1.57
CA ARG A 55 6.01 15.53 2.64
C ARG A 55 6.93 16.59 3.24
N GLN A 56 6.86 16.79 4.53
CA GLN A 56 7.67 17.75 5.29
C GLN A 56 9.18 17.56 5.06
N LYS A 57 9.63 16.30 5.01
CA LYS A 57 11.06 15.97 4.87
C LYS A 57 11.60 16.15 3.46
N THR A 58 10.79 15.90 2.43
CA THR A 58 11.27 15.73 1.05
C THR A 58 10.63 16.70 0.06
N GLY A 59 9.54 17.36 0.44
CA GLY A 59 8.72 18.18 -0.46
C GLY A 59 7.97 17.38 -1.53
N SER A 60 8.15 16.05 -1.58
CA SER A 60 7.49 15.21 -2.58
C SER A 60 6.01 15.05 -2.25
N ARG A 61 5.18 15.08 -3.30
CA ARG A 61 3.74 14.85 -3.17
C ARG A 61 3.46 13.38 -2.85
N SER A 62 2.62 13.16 -1.85
CA SER A 62 2.06 11.86 -1.47
C SER A 62 0.55 11.90 -1.72
N ALA A 63 0.02 10.89 -2.37
CA ALA A 63 -1.41 10.72 -2.62
C ALA A 63 -1.81 9.31 -2.16
N ILE A 64 -2.69 9.22 -1.17
CA ILE A 64 -3.07 7.97 -0.52
C ILE A 64 -4.58 7.82 -0.62
N ARG A 65 -5.03 6.76 -1.29
CA ARG A 65 -6.44 6.38 -1.27
C ARG A 65 -6.78 5.84 0.12
N LEU A 66 -7.79 6.41 0.75
CA LEU A 66 -8.26 5.95 2.05
C LEU A 66 -9.11 4.68 1.90
N LEU A 67 -8.79 3.69 2.72
CA LEU A 67 -9.60 2.50 2.92
C LEU A 67 -10.60 2.76 4.07
N ASP A 68 -11.54 1.84 4.27
CA ASP A 68 -12.60 1.99 5.28
C ASP A 68 -12.08 2.14 6.71
N ILE A 69 -10.98 1.43 7.05
CA ILE A 69 -10.41 1.46 8.41
C ILE A 69 -9.89 2.85 8.78
N PRO A 70 -9.01 3.50 8.01
CA PRO A 70 -8.61 4.88 8.25
C PRO A 70 -9.79 5.86 8.31
N MET A 71 -10.79 5.69 7.45
CA MET A 71 -12.00 6.53 7.45
C MET A 71 -12.75 6.45 8.77
N ARG A 72 -13.00 5.23 9.26
CA ARG A 72 -13.68 5.00 10.55
C ARG A 72 -12.88 5.58 11.72
N ILE A 73 -11.55 5.52 11.66
CA ILE A 73 -10.70 6.13 12.70
C ILE A 73 -10.83 7.64 12.69
N MET A 74 -10.78 8.28 11.53
CA MET A 74 -10.95 9.71 11.39
C MET A 74 -12.31 10.19 11.89
N GLU A 75 -13.36 9.43 11.58
CA GLU A 75 -14.73 9.71 12.04
C GLU A 75 -14.88 9.57 13.56
N LYS A 76 -14.32 8.49 14.12
CA LYS A 76 -14.37 8.24 15.58
C LYS A 76 -13.75 9.37 16.41
N TYR A 77 -12.71 10.03 15.90
CA TYR A 77 -12.00 11.10 16.61
C TYR A 77 -12.33 12.50 16.07
N ARG A 78 -13.45 12.63 15.31
CA ARG A 78 -13.88 13.92 14.73
C ARG A 78 -14.08 14.99 15.78
N ASP A 79 -14.81 14.69 16.85
CA ASP A 79 -15.17 15.65 17.89
C ASP A 79 -13.98 16.04 18.79
N GLU A 80 -12.86 15.29 18.73
CA GLU A 80 -11.64 15.60 19.47
C GLU A 80 -10.67 16.51 18.68
N ARG A 81 -11.04 16.92 17.46
CA ARG A 81 -10.20 17.74 16.58
C ARG A 81 -10.03 19.14 17.14
N GLN A 82 -8.83 19.66 17.02
CA GLN A 82 -8.46 21.01 17.39
C GLN A 82 -7.60 21.65 16.30
N ASP A 83 -7.68 22.97 16.17
CA ASP A 83 -6.87 23.75 15.22
C ASP A 83 -6.97 23.27 13.76
N GLY A 84 -8.12 22.71 13.33
CA GLY A 84 -8.34 22.19 11.99
C GLY A 84 -7.58 20.90 11.66
N LYS A 85 -6.89 20.29 12.63
CA LYS A 85 -6.13 19.06 12.44
C LYS A 85 -7.01 17.83 12.57
N ILE A 86 -6.70 16.80 11.78
CA ILE A 86 -7.42 15.53 11.82
C ILE A 86 -7.21 14.79 13.15
N PHE A 87 -6.01 14.87 13.71
CA PHE A 87 -5.68 14.29 15.01
C PHE A 87 -4.95 15.26 15.91
N ASN A 88 -5.39 15.35 17.15
CA ASN A 88 -4.68 16.10 18.18
C ASN A 88 -3.57 15.23 18.78
N LEU A 89 -2.37 15.28 18.17
CA LEU A 89 -1.27 14.39 18.50
C LEU A 89 -0.42 14.93 19.67
N TYR A 90 -0.12 14.03 20.59
CA TYR A 90 0.93 14.28 21.59
C TYR A 90 2.29 14.51 20.94
N SER A 91 3.26 14.99 21.73
CA SER A 91 4.64 15.14 21.25
C SER A 91 5.20 13.80 20.76
N ARG A 92 6.11 13.86 19.78
CA ARG A 92 6.74 12.66 19.21
C ARG A 92 7.42 11.80 20.28
N THR A 93 8.14 12.43 21.22
CA THR A 93 8.84 11.76 22.30
C THR A 93 7.87 10.99 23.21
N TYR A 94 6.72 11.61 23.51
CA TYR A 94 5.70 10.97 24.33
C TYR A 94 5.04 9.79 23.62
N LEU A 95 4.68 9.95 22.35
CA LEU A 95 4.13 8.83 21.56
C LEU A 95 5.11 7.67 21.41
N ILE A 96 6.42 7.93 21.26
CA ILE A 96 7.45 6.88 21.24
C ILE A 96 7.50 6.16 22.58
N LYS A 97 7.41 6.89 23.71
CA LYS A 97 7.37 6.28 25.05
C LYS A 97 6.15 5.36 25.19
N LEU A 98 4.97 5.83 24.82
CA LEU A 98 3.72 5.05 24.91
C LEU A 98 3.75 3.80 24.01
N THR A 99 4.22 3.93 22.75
CA THR A 99 4.33 2.78 21.83
C THR A 99 5.30 1.72 22.35
N ARG A 100 6.43 2.13 22.95
CA ARG A 100 7.39 1.20 23.54
C ARG A 100 6.80 0.49 24.76
N GLN A 101 6.07 1.21 25.62
CA GLN A 101 5.43 0.64 26.78
C GLN A 101 4.36 -0.38 26.37
N LEU A 102 3.50 -0.04 25.43
CA LEU A 102 2.49 -0.95 24.87
C LEU A 102 3.15 -2.19 24.25
N GLY A 103 4.20 -2.01 23.44
CA GLY A 103 4.93 -3.12 22.83
C GLY A 103 5.55 -4.06 23.86
N LYS A 104 6.10 -3.51 24.95
CA LYS A 104 6.66 -4.31 26.04
C LYS A 104 5.59 -5.15 26.76
N GLU A 105 4.41 -4.58 26.98
CA GLU A 105 3.28 -5.26 27.62
C GLU A 105 2.80 -6.47 26.81
N TYR A 106 2.77 -6.34 25.48
CA TYR A 106 2.33 -7.41 24.57
C TYR A 106 3.49 -8.26 24.00
N GLY A 107 4.72 -8.08 24.46
CA GLY A 107 5.86 -8.91 24.07
C GLY A 107 6.40 -8.68 22.65
N PHE A 108 6.12 -7.52 22.01
CA PHE A 108 6.64 -7.21 20.69
C PHE A 108 7.17 -5.76 20.55
N CYS A 109 8.08 -5.56 19.61
CA CYS A 109 8.62 -4.24 19.35
C CYS A 109 7.69 -3.41 18.47
N LEU A 110 6.93 -2.50 19.06
CA LEU A 110 6.00 -1.60 18.37
C LEU A 110 6.63 -0.22 18.16
N THR A 111 6.60 0.27 16.92
CA THR A 111 7.03 1.64 16.57
C THR A 111 6.25 2.16 15.36
N PHE A 112 6.08 3.46 15.25
CA PHE A 112 5.47 4.07 14.06
C PHE A 112 6.24 3.78 12.78
N HIS A 113 7.57 3.65 12.87
CA HIS A 113 8.38 3.26 11.73
C HIS A 113 8.06 1.84 11.26
N LYS A 114 7.89 0.88 12.18
CA LYS A 114 7.46 -0.48 11.86
C LYS A 114 6.05 -0.52 11.26
N ALA A 115 5.13 0.29 11.79
CA ALA A 115 3.78 0.40 11.23
C ALA A 115 3.84 0.90 9.77
N ARG A 116 4.60 1.95 9.48
CA ARG A 116 4.83 2.43 8.11
C ARG A 116 5.57 1.39 7.23
N HIS A 117 6.53 0.65 7.80
CA HIS A 117 7.18 -0.43 7.10
C HIS A 117 6.17 -1.52 6.70
N ASN A 118 5.29 -1.91 7.61
CA ASN A 118 4.23 -2.87 7.35
C ASN A 118 3.22 -2.39 6.29
N PHE A 119 2.92 -1.09 6.21
CA PHE A 119 2.16 -0.54 5.09
C PHE A 119 2.84 -0.85 3.76
N GLY A 120 4.13 -0.55 3.62
CA GLY A 120 4.88 -0.81 2.39
C GLY A 120 5.00 -2.31 2.05
N THR A 121 5.20 -3.18 3.06
CA THR A 121 5.40 -4.62 2.85
C THR A 121 4.08 -5.39 2.77
N HIS A 122 3.35 -5.45 3.89
CA HIS A 122 2.23 -6.38 4.05
C HIS A 122 0.90 -5.84 3.52
N ILE A 123 0.65 -4.53 3.68
CA ILE A 123 -0.63 -3.93 3.25
C ILE A 123 -0.64 -3.59 1.75
N THR A 124 0.53 -3.34 1.14
CA THR A 124 0.59 -2.93 -0.27
C THR A 124 1.34 -3.93 -1.16
N LEU A 125 2.67 -4.03 -1.06
CA LEU A 125 3.46 -4.87 -1.98
C LEU A 125 3.07 -6.34 -1.96
N SER A 126 2.86 -6.94 -0.77
CA SER A 126 2.43 -8.34 -0.65
C SER A 126 1.04 -8.59 -1.22
N MET A 127 0.19 -7.54 -1.26
CA MET A 127 -1.15 -7.60 -1.87
C MET A 127 -1.15 -7.25 -3.36
N GLY A 128 0.02 -7.08 -3.97
CA GLY A 128 0.18 -6.89 -5.41
C GLY A 128 0.14 -5.44 -5.89
N VAL A 129 0.20 -4.46 -5.00
CA VAL A 129 0.32 -3.04 -5.40
C VAL A 129 1.71 -2.81 -6.00
N PRO A 130 1.84 -2.24 -7.22
CA PRO A 130 3.13 -1.97 -7.84
C PRO A 130 4.02 -1.08 -6.97
N ILE A 131 5.33 -1.34 -7.00
CA ILE A 131 6.30 -0.62 -6.16
C ILE A 131 6.33 0.89 -6.43
N GLU A 132 6.11 1.30 -7.68
CA GLU A 132 6.02 2.70 -8.10
C GLU A 132 4.82 3.39 -7.44
N THR A 133 3.68 2.69 -7.39
CA THR A 133 2.47 3.16 -6.72
C THR A 133 2.73 3.32 -5.22
N VAL A 134 3.34 2.32 -4.58
CA VAL A 134 3.70 2.38 -3.15
C VAL A 134 4.68 3.52 -2.89
N SER A 135 5.69 3.70 -3.74
CA SER A 135 6.66 4.79 -3.65
C SER A 135 5.97 6.16 -3.68
N ARG A 136 5.00 6.35 -4.60
CA ARG A 136 4.20 7.56 -4.70
C ARG A 136 3.30 7.78 -3.49
N MET A 137 2.61 6.73 -3.01
CA MET A 137 1.78 6.80 -1.80
C MET A 137 2.60 7.19 -0.57
N MET A 138 3.79 6.62 -0.43
CA MET A 138 4.72 6.93 0.66
C MET A 138 5.47 8.26 0.46
N GLY A 139 5.33 8.93 -0.69
CA GLY A 139 6.02 10.18 -1.01
C GLY A 139 7.55 10.05 -1.02
N HIS A 140 8.08 8.97 -1.54
CA HIS A 140 9.51 8.80 -1.75
C HIS A 140 9.94 9.53 -3.04
N LYS A 141 11.11 10.17 -3.03
CA LYS A 141 11.68 10.82 -4.22
C LYS A 141 12.18 9.81 -5.26
N SER A 142 12.56 8.62 -4.81
CA SER A 142 13.05 7.55 -5.65
C SER A 142 12.40 6.22 -5.26
N VAL A 143 12.06 5.42 -6.25
CA VAL A 143 11.57 4.05 -6.06
C VAL A 143 12.59 3.18 -5.32
N THR A 144 13.89 3.44 -5.49
CA THR A 144 14.98 2.78 -4.76
C THR A 144 14.78 2.83 -3.23
N THR A 145 14.24 3.93 -2.71
CA THR A 145 13.89 4.03 -1.28
C THR A 145 12.79 3.04 -0.87
N THR A 146 11.95 2.64 -1.81
CA THR A 146 10.84 1.69 -1.58
C THR A 146 11.31 0.23 -1.74
N GLN A 147 12.40 -0.01 -2.45
CA GLN A 147 12.95 -1.36 -2.66
C GLN A 147 13.33 -2.08 -1.36
N ILE A 148 13.62 -1.35 -0.28
CA ILE A 148 13.84 -1.94 1.05
C ILE A 148 12.63 -2.74 1.56
N TYR A 149 11.43 -2.49 1.03
CA TYR A 149 10.19 -3.19 1.34
C TYR A 149 9.90 -4.35 0.38
N ALA A 150 10.55 -4.39 -0.78
CA ALA A 150 10.29 -5.32 -1.86
C ALA A 150 11.14 -6.59 -1.71
N GLN A 151 10.83 -7.43 -0.73
CA GLN A 151 11.32 -8.81 -0.70
C GLN A 151 10.40 -9.68 -1.57
N VAL A 152 10.81 -9.91 -2.81
CA VAL A 152 10.11 -10.84 -3.70
C VAL A 152 10.45 -12.26 -3.26
N THR A 153 9.46 -13.00 -2.78
CA THR A 153 9.59 -14.43 -2.46
C THR A 153 9.15 -15.28 -3.64
N ASP A 154 9.65 -16.52 -3.74
CA ASP A 154 9.23 -17.48 -4.78
C ASP A 154 7.70 -17.68 -4.76
N ARG A 155 7.10 -17.67 -3.56
CA ARG A 155 5.64 -17.71 -3.41
C ARG A 155 4.95 -16.53 -4.10
N LYS A 156 5.50 -15.32 -3.98
CA LYS A 156 4.95 -14.13 -4.63
C LYS A 156 5.06 -14.23 -6.15
N VAL A 157 6.19 -14.72 -6.66
CA VAL A 157 6.35 -14.98 -8.10
C VAL A 157 5.30 -15.97 -8.59
N ASP A 158 5.09 -17.07 -7.88
CA ASP A 158 4.09 -18.08 -8.24
C ASP A 158 2.65 -17.53 -8.22
N GLU A 159 2.30 -16.75 -7.20
CA GLU A 159 0.99 -16.07 -7.11
C GLU A 159 0.76 -15.09 -8.27
N ASP A 160 1.78 -14.30 -8.62
CA ASP A 160 1.69 -13.32 -9.72
C ASP A 160 1.58 -14.02 -11.08
N MET A 161 2.34 -15.11 -11.29
CA MET A 161 2.26 -15.92 -12.52
C MET A 161 0.91 -16.65 -12.64
N LYS A 162 0.33 -17.13 -11.55
CA LYS A 162 -1.04 -17.69 -11.54
C LYS A 162 -2.08 -16.64 -11.93
N ARG A 163 -1.95 -15.42 -11.41
CA ARG A 163 -2.83 -14.30 -11.77
C ARG A 163 -2.71 -13.94 -13.25
N LEU A 164 -1.47 -13.84 -13.75
CA LEU A 164 -1.21 -13.59 -15.16
C LEU A 164 -1.85 -14.66 -16.05
N ARG A 165 -1.66 -15.94 -15.69
CA ARG A 165 -2.27 -17.07 -16.42
C ARG A 165 -3.80 -16.97 -16.46
N MET A 166 -4.47 -16.59 -15.37
CA MET A 166 -5.92 -16.41 -15.33
C MET A 166 -6.38 -15.26 -16.23
N GLN A 167 -5.59 -14.18 -16.30
CA GLN A 167 -5.90 -13.03 -17.15
C GLN A 167 -5.62 -13.31 -18.64
N ALA A 168 -4.56 -14.06 -18.94
CA ALA A 168 -4.18 -14.40 -20.31
C ALA A 168 -5.08 -15.50 -20.93
N SER A 169 -5.75 -16.31 -20.11
CA SER A 169 -6.50 -17.48 -20.59
C SER A 169 -7.80 -17.15 -21.34
N SER A 170 -8.26 -15.91 -21.39
CA SER A 170 -9.56 -15.59 -22.00
C SER A 170 -9.52 -14.82 -23.32
N ALA A 171 -8.41 -14.21 -23.73
CA ALA A 171 -8.37 -13.41 -24.96
C ALA A 171 -7.13 -13.66 -25.85
N GLU A 172 -5.95 -13.85 -25.30
CA GLU A 172 -4.70 -13.90 -26.07
C GLU A 172 -4.33 -15.31 -26.56
N ILE A 173 -4.71 -16.37 -25.82
CA ILE A 173 -4.43 -17.75 -26.24
C ILE A 173 -5.15 -18.08 -27.54
N THR A 174 -6.40 -17.61 -27.70
CA THR A 174 -7.19 -17.81 -28.92
C THR A 174 -6.53 -17.15 -30.14
N LEU A 175 -5.97 -15.94 -29.99
CA LEU A 175 -5.29 -15.22 -31.07
C LEU A 175 -3.96 -15.88 -31.47
N ILE A 176 -3.23 -16.43 -30.49
CA ILE A 176 -1.97 -17.14 -30.74
C ILE A 176 -2.25 -18.48 -31.43
N ASP A 177 -3.22 -19.26 -30.98
CA ASP A 177 -3.62 -20.52 -31.61
C ASP A 177 -4.08 -20.31 -33.06
N GLU A 178 -4.94 -19.32 -33.33
CA GLU A 178 -5.36 -18.98 -34.70
C GLU A 178 -4.18 -18.54 -35.59
N SER A 179 -3.22 -17.81 -35.06
CA SER A 179 -2.05 -17.35 -35.80
C SER A 179 -1.08 -18.48 -36.08
N MET A 180 -0.89 -19.41 -35.14
CA MET A 180 -0.10 -20.61 -35.30
C MET A 180 -0.71 -21.58 -36.30
N ASP A 181 -2.03 -21.79 -36.26
CA ASP A 181 -2.74 -22.65 -37.20
C ASP A 181 -2.64 -22.12 -38.64
N LYS A 182 -2.82 -20.80 -38.82
CA LYS A 182 -2.61 -20.13 -40.14
C LYS A 182 -1.18 -20.28 -40.65
N ALA A 183 -0.18 -20.17 -39.75
CA ALA A 183 1.22 -20.33 -40.10
C ALA A 183 1.55 -21.79 -40.47
N MET A 184 1.00 -22.76 -39.73
CA MET A 184 1.18 -24.19 -40.02
C MET A 184 0.48 -24.58 -41.34
N GLU A 185 -0.69 -24.07 -41.61
CA GLU A 185 -1.40 -24.33 -42.87
C GLU A 185 -0.64 -23.75 -44.07
N LYS A 186 -0.08 -22.53 -43.96
CA LYS A 186 0.79 -21.91 -44.97
C LYS A 186 2.03 -22.77 -45.24
N ARG A 187 2.64 -23.32 -44.20
CA ARG A 187 3.82 -24.22 -44.29
C ARG A 187 3.46 -25.55 -44.93
N ARG A 188 2.27 -26.13 -44.64
CA ARG A 188 1.77 -27.37 -45.30
C ARG A 188 1.54 -27.14 -46.78
N LYS A 189 0.88 -26.02 -47.18
CA LYS A 189 0.67 -25.66 -48.59
C LYS A 189 1.99 -25.43 -49.34
N TYR A 190 2.98 -24.80 -48.71
CA TYR A 190 4.32 -24.62 -49.30
C TYR A 190 5.04 -25.95 -49.55
N ASN A 191 5.05 -26.85 -48.58
CA ASN A 191 5.69 -28.15 -48.67
C ASN A 191 4.96 -29.06 -49.67
N PHE A 192 3.66 -28.99 -49.81
CA PHE A 192 2.87 -29.72 -50.83
C PHE A 192 3.21 -29.26 -52.26
N ARG A 193 3.28 -27.96 -52.52
CA ARG A 193 3.68 -27.41 -53.82
C ARG A 193 5.07 -27.81 -54.26
N ASN A 194 6.03 -27.89 -53.32
CA ASN A 194 7.40 -28.27 -53.64
C ASN A 194 7.59 -29.80 -53.82
N LYS A 195 6.69 -30.64 -53.30
CA LYS A 195 6.70 -32.09 -53.55
C LYS A 195 6.07 -32.46 -54.91
N THR A 196 5.12 -31.68 -55.39
CA THR A 196 4.45 -31.95 -56.68
C THR A 196 5.14 -31.25 -57.89
N GLY A 197 6.13 -30.36 -57.64
CA GLY A 197 6.89 -29.65 -58.67
C GLY A 197 8.18 -30.31 -59.15
N ASN A 198 8.57 -31.44 -58.57
CA ASN A 198 9.81 -32.17 -58.95
C ASN A 198 9.51 -33.53 -59.63
N GLY A 199 8.50 -33.57 -60.49
CA GLY A 199 8.14 -34.71 -61.28
C GLY A 199 7.91 -34.33 -62.74
N LEU A 200 9.01 -33.99 -63.45
CA LEU A 200 9.16 -34.00 -64.88
C LEU A 200 10.65 -34.13 -65.24
#